data_c47f5a0cc57f97c8807eacca3708207f
#
_entry.id   c47f5a0cc57f97c8807eacca3708207f
#
_cell.length_a   1.000
_cell.length_b   1.000
_cell.length_c   1.000
_cell.angle_alpha   90.00
_cell.angle_beta   90.00
_cell.angle_gamma   90.00
#
_symmetry.space_group_name_H-M   'P 1'
#
loop_
_entity.id
_entity.type
_entity.pdbx_description
1 polymer ?
#
loop_
_entity_poly.entity_id
_entity_poly.type
_entity_poly.pdbx_seq_one_letter_code
_entity_poly.pdbx_strand_id
1 'polypeptide(L)'
;MLSSLEDFVAALKRSFGELFPSVAGNPDMVAVVNERHLARVESYLSDAAQAGARVECAPAPLAADAAGRQRPLAIVIDPPQGAKIMQEEIFGPAVVVKPYDAIDAVIADINGRPRPLALYYFGEDAAEQQRVLEHTLSGGVTINEAMFHAAMEDAPFGGVGDSGMGHYHGREGFLEFSHTRTVFKAPAYDPRREWGLLPPYSEHSLAMMEAQVTP
;
A
#
# COMPACT_ATOMS: atom_id res chain seq x y z
N MET A 1 13.38 21.57 -2.34
CA MET A 1 12.65 20.55 -3.13
C MET A 1 13.58 20.00 -4.18
N LEU A 2 13.64 18.69 -4.36
CA LEU A 2 14.46 18.09 -5.43
C LEU A 2 13.74 18.35 -6.76
N SER A 3 14.43 18.93 -7.72
CA SER A 3 13.83 19.44 -8.95
C SER A 3 13.96 18.50 -10.14
N SER A 4 14.70 17.40 -9.98
CA SER A 4 14.92 16.45 -11.06
C SER A 4 15.09 15.01 -10.56
N LEU A 5 14.93 14.05 -11.46
CA LEU A 5 15.21 12.64 -11.22
C LEU A 5 16.66 12.42 -10.72
N GLU A 6 17.63 13.12 -11.33
CA GLU A 6 19.04 13.00 -10.98
C GLU A 6 19.34 13.52 -9.56
N ASP A 7 18.71 14.63 -9.17
CA ASP A 7 18.84 15.16 -7.81
C ASP A 7 18.27 14.17 -6.77
N PHE A 8 17.13 13.55 -7.08
CA PHE A 8 16.52 12.54 -6.21
C PHE A 8 17.43 11.31 -6.07
N VAL A 9 17.91 10.76 -7.17
CA VAL A 9 18.80 9.60 -7.17
C VAL A 9 20.09 9.91 -6.42
N ALA A 10 20.69 11.09 -6.65
CA ALA A 10 21.88 11.52 -5.94
C ALA A 10 21.63 11.67 -4.42
N ALA A 11 20.50 12.23 -4.02
CA ALA A 11 20.12 12.35 -2.63
C ALA A 11 19.91 10.97 -1.97
N LEU A 12 19.22 10.07 -2.65
CA LEU A 12 18.98 8.71 -2.17
C LEU A 12 20.28 7.94 -1.97
N LYS A 13 21.21 8.03 -2.93
CA LYS A 13 22.53 7.40 -2.83
C LYS A 13 23.34 7.96 -1.67
N ARG A 14 23.33 9.28 -1.50
CA ARG A 14 24.04 9.94 -0.40
C ARG A 14 23.46 9.52 0.95
N SER A 15 22.15 9.64 1.14
CA SER A 15 21.50 9.28 2.40
C SER A 15 21.67 7.81 2.76
N PHE A 16 21.55 6.92 1.77
CA PHE A 16 21.79 5.50 2.01
C PHE A 16 23.26 5.22 2.38
N GLY A 17 24.22 5.87 1.71
CA GLY A 17 25.64 5.73 2.01
C GLY A 17 26.05 6.29 3.37
N GLU A 18 25.36 7.35 3.86
CA GLU A 18 25.54 7.88 5.20
C GLU A 18 25.02 6.92 6.28
N LEU A 19 23.87 6.29 6.04
CA LEU A 19 23.26 5.32 6.95
C LEU A 19 24.01 3.96 6.93
N PHE A 20 24.46 3.54 5.76
CA PHE A 20 25.13 2.24 5.54
C PHE A 20 26.42 2.43 4.75
N PRO A 21 27.51 2.89 5.40
CA PRO A 21 28.78 3.17 4.71
C PRO A 21 29.49 1.92 4.18
N SER A 22 29.12 0.75 4.68
CA SER A 22 29.55 -0.55 4.17
C SER A 22 28.36 -1.49 4.04
N VAL A 23 28.47 -2.53 3.23
CA VAL A 23 27.39 -3.52 3.00
C VAL A 23 27.76 -4.87 3.60
N ALA A 24 28.82 -5.50 3.09
CA ALA A 24 29.22 -6.84 3.52
C ALA A 24 29.68 -6.83 4.99
N GLY A 25 29.06 -7.66 5.81
CA GLY A 25 29.37 -7.77 7.23
C GLY A 25 28.91 -6.59 8.10
N ASN A 26 28.14 -5.67 7.56
CA ASN A 26 27.60 -4.57 8.34
C ASN A 26 26.50 -5.08 9.30
N PRO A 27 26.66 -4.95 10.63
CA PRO A 27 25.70 -5.44 11.61
C PRO A 27 24.36 -4.70 11.60
N ASP A 28 24.35 -3.46 11.12
CA ASP A 28 23.14 -2.63 11.05
C ASP A 28 22.32 -2.88 9.78
N MET A 29 22.85 -3.65 8.84
CA MET A 29 22.21 -3.91 7.57
C MET A 29 21.59 -5.31 7.54
N VAL A 30 20.28 -5.38 7.34
CA VAL A 30 19.55 -6.63 7.23
C VAL A 30 19.89 -7.35 5.92
N ALA A 31 20.15 -8.65 6.00
CA ALA A 31 20.36 -9.50 4.83
C ALA A 31 19.02 -9.90 4.18
N VAL A 32 19.04 -10.18 2.89
CA VAL A 32 17.91 -10.82 2.21
C VAL A 32 17.59 -12.14 2.90
N VAL A 33 16.31 -12.44 3.10
CA VAL A 33 15.81 -13.49 4.02
C VAL A 33 16.40 -14.89 3.77
N ASN A 34 16.63 -15.27 2.51
CA ASN A 34 17.27 -16.53 2.12
C ASN A 34 17.83 -16.45 0.70
N GLU A 35 18.58 -17.49 0.30
CA GLU A 35 19.25 -17.58 -1.01
C GLU A 35 18.25 -17.57 -2.19
N ARG A 36 17.09 -18.20 -2.03
CA ARG A 36 16.06 -18.22 -3.08
C ARG A 36 15.52 -16.81 -3.35
N HIS A 37 15.26 -16.02 -2.29
CA HIS A 37 14.82 -14.64 -2.43
C HIS A 37 15.94 -13.74 -2.96
N LEU A 38 17.17 -13.98 -2.57
CA LEU A 38 18.32 -13.27 -3.13
C LEU A 38 18.41 -13.49 -4.65
N ALA A 39 18.41 -14.75 -5.10
CA ALA A 39 18.45 -15.08 -6.53
C ALA A 39 17.25 -14.48 -7.29
N ARG A 40 16.06 -14.42 -6.67
CA ARG A 40 14.87 -13.76 -7.24
C ARG A 40 15.10 -12.26 -7.42
N VAL A 41 15.57 -11.55 -6.41
CA VAL A 41 15.87 -10.11 -6.50
C VAL A 41 16.90 -9.84 -7.58
N GLU A 42 18.00 -10.61 -7.61
CA GLU A 42 19.04 -10.50 -8.63
C GLU A 42 18.47 -10.75 -10.04
N SER A 43 17.56 -11.70 -10.19
CA SER A 43 16.88 -11.96 -11.48
C SER A 43 16.02 -10.79 -11.93
N TYR A 44 15.36 -10.07 -11.01
CA TYR A 44 14.56 -8.88 -11.34
C TYR A 44 15.44 -7.71 -11.78
N LEU A 45 16.58 -7.52 -11.11
CA LEU A 45 17.54 -6.49 -11.51
C LEU A 45 18.13 -6.77 -12.89
N SER A 46 18.48 -8.04 -13.16
CA SER A 46 18.97 -8.48 -14.47
C SER A 46 17.91 -8.29 -15.57
N ASP A 47 16.66 -8.71 -15.32
CA ASP A 47 15.53 -8.54 -16.24
C ASP A 47 15.30 -7.06 -16.57
N ALA A 48 15.28 -6.19 -15.56
CA ALA A 48 15.10 -4.75 -15.75
C ALA A 48 16.24 -4.14 -16.56
N ALA A 49 17.49 -4.49 -16.27
CA ALA A 49 18.65 -4.00 -17.01
C ALA A 49 18.64 -4.47 -18.48
N GLN A 50 18.29 -5.73 -18.74
CA GLN A 50 18.15 -6.27 -20.10
C GLN A 50 17.01 -5.61 -20.87
N ALA A 51 15.96 -5.19 -20.16
CA ALA A 51 14.84 -4.43 -20.72
C ALA A 51 15.16 -2.94 -20.94
N GLY A 52 16.39 -2.49 -20.64
CA GLY A 52 16.88 -1.14 -20.88
C GLY A 52 16.78 -0.17 -19.72
N ALA A 53 16.38 -0.63 -18.51
CA ALA A 53 16.37 0.21 -17.32
C ALA A 53 17.82 0.55 -16.89
N ARG A 54 18.01 1.76 -16.38
CA ARG A 54 19.26 2.14 -15.71
C ARG A 54 19.24 1.60 -14.28
N VAL A 55 20.24 0.83 -13.91
CA VAL A 55 20.39 0.29 -12.55
C VAL A 55 21.64 0.87 -11.91
N GLU A 56 21.45 1.53 -10.77
CA GLU A 56 22.53 2.09 -9.94
C GLU A 56 22.56 1.43 -8.57
N CYS A 57 23.67 1.51 -7.86
CA CYS A 57 23.83 0.95 -6.52
C CYS A 57 24.34 2.00 -5.52
N ALA A 58 23.95 1.83 -4.27
CA ALA A 58 24.44 2.60 -3.13
C ALA A 58 24.78 1.67 -1.95
N PRO A 59 25.94 1.86 -1.28
CA PRO A 59 26.98 2.84 -1.58
C PRO A 59 27.76 2.55 -2.87
N ALA A 60 28.02 1.30 -3.19
CA ALA A 60 28.68 0.85 -4.41
C ALA A 60 28.31 -0.62 -4.68
N PRO A 61 28.42 -1.11 -5.92
CA PRO A 61 28.26 -2.53 -6.21
C PRO A 61 29.22 -3.38 -5.38
N LEU A 62 28.75 -4.55 -4.93
CA LEU A 62 29.64 -5.55 -4.34
C LEU A 62 30.50 -6.20 -5.42
N ALA A 63 31.65 -6.73 -5.00
CA ALA A 63 32.43 -7.62 -5.84
C ALA A 63 31.58 -8.86 -6.23
N ALA A 64 31.83 -9.39 -7.42
CA ALA A 64 31.02 -10.50 -7.95
C ALA A 64 31.07 -11.78 -7.09
N ASP A 65 32.15 -11.94 -6.32
CA ASP A 65 32.40 -13.05 -5.40
C ASP A 65 32.04 -12.75 -3.94
N ALA A 66 31.36 -11.61 -3.67
CA ALA A 66 30.99 -11.24 -2.31
C ALA A 66 30.06 -12.29 -1.69
N ALA A 67 30.52 -12.86 -0.59
CA ALA A 67 29.76 -13.85 0.16
C ALA A 67 28.62 -13.22 0.96
N GLY A 68 27.59 -14.05 1.27
CA GLY A 68 26.47 -13.64 2.11
C GLY A 68 25.31 -13.03 1.32
N ARG A 69 24.29 -12.61 2.05
CA ARG A 69 23.00 -12.15 1.48
C ARG A 69 22.73 -10.66 1.69
N GLN A 70 23.68 -9.93 2.26
CA GLN A 70 23.61 -8.46 2.31
C GLN A 70 23.90 -7.91 0.91
N ARG A 71 23.08 -7.01 0.43
CA ARG A 71 23.23 -6.38 -0.88
C ARG A 71 23.10 -4.86 -0.75
N PRO A 72 23.84 -4.09 -1.56
CA PRO A 72 23.62 -2.64 -1.64
C PRO A 72 22.21 -2.35 -2.11
N LEU A 73 21.72 -1.15 -1.84
CA LEU A 73 20.47 -0.67 -2.42
C LEU A 73 20.64 -0.59 -3.94
N ALA A 74 19.80 -1.31 -4.67
CA ALA A 74 19.69 -1.15 -6.12
C ALA A 74 18.61 -0.12 -6.44
N ILE A 75 18.95 0.88 -7.24
CA ILE A 75 18.04 1.94 -7.70
C ILE A 75 17.76 1.67 -9.17
N VAL A 76 16.56 1.21 -9.47
CA VAL A 76 16.12 0.85 -10.83
C VAL A 76 15.31 2.02 -11.39
N ILE A 77 15.87 2.68 -12.38
CA ILE A 77 15.37 3.94 -12.90
C ILE A 77 14.61 3.69 -14.18
N ASP A 78 13.36 4.10 -14.19
CA ASP A 78 12.40 4.05 -15.29
C ASP A 78 12.35 2.68 -16.02
N PRO A 79 12.15 1.57 -15.28
CA PRO A 79 11.98 0.27 -15.94
C PRO A 79 10.69 0.25 -16.76
N PRO A 80 10.68 -0.46 -17.90
CA PRO A 80 9.45 -0.63 -18.67
C PRO A 80 8.39 -1.35 -17.85
N GLN A 81 7.12 -1.03 -18.10
CA GLN A 81 5.98 -1.52 -17.33
C GLN A 81 5.91 -3.06 -17.27
N GLY A 82 6.36 -3.76 -18.30
CA GLY A 82 6.38 -5.23 -18.36
C GLY A 82 7.54 -5.91 -17.63
N ALA A 83 8.51 -5.16 -17.09
CA ALA A 83 9.61 -5.74 -16.33
C ALA A 83 9.08 -6.42 -15.05
N LYS A 84 9.67 -7.55 -14.68
CA LYS A 84 9.22 -8.34 -13.50
C LYS A 84 9.22 -7.52 -12.21
N ILE A 85 10.21 -6.66 -12.03
CA ILE A 85 10.32 -5.76 -10.86
C ILE A 85 9.12 -4.81 -10.73
N MET A 86 8.36 -4.58 -11.81
CA MET A 86 7.15 -3.75 -11.82
C MET A 86 5.88 -4.53 -11.51
N GLN A 87 5.94 -5.86 -11.57
CA GLN A 87 4.77 -6.74 -11.46
C GLN A 87 4.71 -7.52 -10.15
N GLU A 88 5.86 -7.73 -9.51
CA GLU A 88 5.97 -8.58 -8.34
C GLU A 88 6.57 -7.80 -7.17
N GLU A 89 6.24 -8.19 -5.94
CA GLU A 89 6.85 -7.64 -4.73
C GLU A 89 8.35 -7.96 -4.71
N ILE A 90 9.17 -6.94 -4.58
CA ILE A 90 10.64 -7.09 -4.63
C ILE A 90 11.14 -7.88 -3.42
N PHE A 91 10.73 -7.52 -2.23
CA PHE A 91 11.16 -8.10 -0.95
C PHE A 91 12.68 -8.18 -0.79
N GLY A 92 13.34 -7.07 -1.10
CA GLY A 92 14.80 -6.97 -1.07
C GLY A 92 15.27 -5.52 -1.20
N PRO A 93 16.57 -5.25 -1.12
CA PRO A 93 17.14 -3.92 -1.13
C PRO A 93 17.16 -3.32 -2.55
N ALA A 94 16.00 -3.10 -3.11
CA ALA A 94 15.85 -2.43 -4.38
C ALA A 94 14.63 -1.48 -4.36
N VAL A 95 14.74 -0.37 -5.06
CA VAL A 95 13.69 0.61 -5.25
C VAL A 95 13.56 0.98 -6.73
N VAL A 96 12.32 1.04 -7.21
CA VAL A 96 12.02 1.56 -8.55
C VAL A 96 11.75 3.05 -8.45
N VAL A 97 12.39 3.82 -9.32
CA VAL A 97 12.19 5.27 -9.44
C VAL A 97 11.67 5.58 -10.83
N LYS A 98 10.48 6.19 -10.90
CA LYS A 98 9.87 6.61 -12.16
C LYS A 98 9.67 8.12 -12.16
N PRO A 99 10.15 8.83 -13.17
CA PRO A 99 9.84 10.24 -13.35
C PRO A 99 8.37 10.41 -13.77
N TYR A 100 7.80 11.56 -13.46
CA TYR A 100 6.48 11.97 -13.94
C TYR A 100 6.44 13.48 -14.18
N ASP A 101 5.57 13.91 -15.08
CA ASP A 101 5.37 15.33 -15.41
C ASP A 101 4.14 15.92 -14.70
N ALA A 102 3.17 15.08 -14.35
CA ALA A 102 1.93 15.52 -13.71
C ALA A 102 1.45 14.48 -12.70
N ILE A 103 0.98 14.95 -11.54
CA ILE A 103 0.47 14.08 -10.48
C ILE A 103 -0.71 13.19 -10.93
N ASP A 104 -1.49 13.66 -11.89
CA ASP A 104 -2.61 12.90 -12.44
C ASP A 104 -2.17 11.62 -13.14
N ALA A 105 -1.00 11.64 -13.77
CA ALA A 105 -0.42 10.44 -14.37
C ALA A 105 -0.02 9.41 -13.31
N VAL A 106 0.49 9.88 -12.15
CA VAL A 106 0.82 9.03 -11.00
C VAL A 106 -0.45 8.43 -10.40
N ILE A 107 -1.48 9.24 -10.20
CA ILE A 107 -2.79 8.78 -9.70
C ILE A 107 -3.38 7.72 -10.64
N ALA A 108 -3.30 7.93 -11.94
CA ALA A 108 -3.77 6.97 -12.94
C ALA A 108 -2.96 5.65 -12.91
N ASP A 109 -1.63 5.73 -12.78
CA ASP A 109 -0.77 4.53 -12.65
C ASP A 109 -1.09 3.75 -11.37
N ILE A 110 -1.25 4.41 -10.23
CA ILE A 110 -1.66 3.77 -8.96
C ILE A 110 -3.02 3.09 -9.11
N ASN A 111 -3.98 3.78 -9.69
CA ASN A 111 -5.35 3.27 -9.87
C ASN A 111 -5.45 2.15 -10.91
N GLY A 112 -4.51 2.07 -11.84
CA GLY A 112 -4.40 0.99 -12.82
C GLY A 112 -3.81 -0.32 -12.26
N ARG A 113 -3.35 -0.32 -11.01
CA ARG A 113 -2.71 -1.46 -10.34
C ARG A 113 -3.56 -2.02 -9.18
N PRO A 114 -3.22 -3.22 -8.67
CA PRO A 114 -3.73 -3.70 -7.40
C PRO A 114 -3.53 -2.67 -6.29
N ARG A 115 -4.52 -2.53 -5.40
CA ARG A 115 -4.48 -1.51 -4.34
C ARG A 115 -3.32 -1.77 -3.38
N PRO A 116 -2.43 -0.78 -3.16
CA PRO A 116 -1.28 -0.97 -2.28
C PRO A 116 -1.69 -1.00 -0.80
N LEU A 117 -0.89 -1.65 0.02
CA LEU A 117 -1.03 -1.61 1.47
C LEU A 117 -0.76 -0.22 2.03
N ALA A 118 0.21 0.49 1.47
CA ALA A 118 0.63 1.79 1.94
C ALA A 118 0.91 2.75 0.79
N LEU A 119 0.63 4.04 1.02
CA LEU A 119 1.00 5.16 0.17
C LEU A 119 1.75 6.19 1.00
N TYR A 120 2.85 6.68 0.49
CA TYR A 120 3.64 7.75 1.10
C TYR A 120 3.71 8.94 0.16
N TYR A 121 3.29 10.10 0.66
CA TYR A 121 3.40 11.35 -0.11
C TYR A 121 4.42 12.27 0.55
N PHE A 122 5.33 12.80 -0.24
CA PHE A 122 6.34 13.76 0.20
C PHE A 122 6.20 15.05 -0.56
N GLY A 123 5.76 16.11 0.08
CA GLY A 123 5.59 17.44 -0.50
C GLY A 123 4.81 18.37 0.41
N GLU A 124 4.84 19.66 0.08
CA GLU A 124 4.20 20.73 0.87
C GLU A 124 2.96 21.33 0.18
N ASP A 125 2.62 20.90 -1.04
CA ASP A 125 1.44 21.37 -1.75
C ASP A 125 0.18 20.70 -1.19
N ALA A 126 -0.59 21.44 -0.40
CA ALA A 126 -1.80 20.94 0.23
C ALA A 126 -2.90 20.56 -0.78
N ALA A 127 -2.96 21.22 -1.94
CA ALA A 127 -3.94 20.89 -2.97
C ALA A 127 -3.56 19.59 -3.67
N GLU A 128 -2.29 19.36 -3.94
CA GLU A 128 -1.80 18.11 -4.49
C GLU A 128 -1.96 16.96 -3.49
N GLN A 129 -1.64 17.18 -2.20
CA GLN A 129 -1.88 16.20 -1.13
C GLN A 129 -3.34 15.75 -1.11
N GLN A 130 -4.26 16.73 -1.06
CA GLN A 130 -5.70 16.44 -1.02
C GLN A 130 -6.15 15.68 -2.28
N ARG A 131 -5.64 16.07 -3.45
CA ARG A 131 -5.94 15.40 -4.71
C ARG A 131 -5.49 13.93 -4.71
N VAL A 132 -4.30 13.64 -4.20
CA VAL A 132 -3.81 12.25 -4.05
C VAL A 132 -4.70 11.45 -3.10
N LEU A 133 -5.05 12.02 -1.94
CA LEU A 133 -5.89 11.36 -0.94
C LEU A 133 -7.30 11.06 -1.46
N GLU A 134 -7.90 11.97 -2.23
CA GLU A 134 -9.26 11.80 -2.74
C GLU A 134 -9.35 10.86 -3.94
N HIS A 135 -8.27 10.73 -4.71
CA HIS A 135 -8.31 10.02 -6.00
C HIS A 135 -7.51 8.72 -5.99
N THR A 136 -6.93 8.31 -4.86
CA THR A 136 -6.26 7.00 -4.70
C THR A 136 -6.88 6.22 -3.54
N LEU A 137 -6.68 4.90 -3.57
CA LEU A 137 -7.09 4.02 -2.47
C LEU A 137 -5.92 3.11 -2.09
N SER A 138 -5.57 3.14 -0.80
CA SER A 138 -4.55 2.28 -0.18
C SER A 138 -5.02 1.81 1.19
N GLY A 139 -4.34 0.85 1.79
CA GLY A 139 -4.62 0.44 3.17
C GLY A 139 -4.37 1.56 4.18
N GLY A 140 -3.31 2.34 3.99
CA GLY A 140 -3.02 3.52 4.80
C GLY A 140 -2.15 4.52 4.07
N VAL A 141 -2.08 5.75 4.60
CA VAL A 141 -1.29 6.85 4.03
C VAL A 141 -0.45 7.51 5.12
N THR A 142 0.78 7.87 4.78
CA THR A 142 1.61 8.77 5.60
C THR A 142 2.11 9.93 4.74
N ILE A 143 2.06 11.15 5.26
CA ILE A 143 2.51 12.36 4.58
C ILE A 143 3.81 12.84 5.19
N ASN A 144 4.81 13.11 4.36
CA ASN A 144 6.14 13.60 4.71
C ASN A 144 6.92 12.67 5.67
N GLU A 145 6.54 11.40 5.72
CA GLU A 145 7.22 10.34 6.47
C GLU A 145 6.85 8.97 5.85
N ALA A 146 7.49 7.91 6.29
CA ALA A 146 7.20 6.55 5.91
C ALA A 146 6.87 5.69 7.14
N MET A 147 6.04 4.66 6.98
CA MET A 147 5.74 3.63 7.98
C MET A 147 4.92 4.06 9.21
N PHE A 148 4.81 5.35 9.55
CA PHE A 148 4.23 5.78 10.82
C PHE A 148 2.76 5.40 10.99
N HIS A 149 1.95 5.38 9.93
CA HIS A 149 0.56 4.91 10.04
C HIS A 149 0.47 3.44 10.48
N ALA A 150 1.47 2.62 10.18
CA ALA A 150 1.51 1.22 10.60
C ALA A 150 1.91 1.03 12.07
N ALA A 151 2.55 2.05 12.67
CA ALA A 151 2.99 2.04 14.06
C ALA A 151 1.96 2.64 15.03
N MET A 152 0.86 3.18 14.53
CA MET A 152 -0.20 3.79 15.34
C MET A 152 -1.10 2.70 15.94
N GLU A 153 -0.94 2.42 17.23
CA GLU A 153 -1.68 1.34 17.92
C GLU A 153 -3.17 1.65 18.12
N ASP A 154 -3.57 2.92 18.02
CA ASP A 154 -4.95 3.41 18.20
C ASP A 154 -5.68 3.68 16.89
N ALA A 155 -5.01 3.49 15.74
CA ALA A 155 -5.57 3.67 14.41
C ALA A 155 -5.64 2.33 13.65
N PRO A 156 -6.65 2.12 12.78
CA PRO A 156 -6.77 0.88 12.03
C PRO A 156 -5.59 0.71 11.06
N PHE A 157 -5.04 -0.50 10.99
CA PHE A 157 -4.04 -0.89 10.02
C PHE A 157 -4.47 -2.15 9.28
N GLY A 158 -4.47 -2.10 7.96
CA GLY A 158 -4.83 -3.23 7.10
C GLY A 158 -4.83 -2.83 5.63
N GLY A 159 -4.81 -3.82 4.76
CA GLY A 159 -4.86 -3.64 3.32
C GLY A 159 -6.29 -3.53 2.77
N VAL A 160 -6.40 -3.29 1.47
CA VAL A 160 -7.65 -3.25 0.73
C VAL A 160 -7.51 -3.97 -0.61
N GLY A 161 -8.47 -4.80 -0.97
CA GLY A 161 -8.39 -5.63 -2.17
C GLY A 161 -7.24 -6.62 -2.11
N ASP A 162 -6.32 -6.58 -3.06
CA ASP A 162 -5.19 -7.53 -3.13
C ASP A 162 -4.15 -7.34 -2.01
N SER A 163 -4.11 -6.16 -1.38
CA SER A 163 -3.20 -5.92 -0.25
C SER A 163 -3.74 -6.40 1.09
N GLY A 164 -5.00 -6.82 1.18
CA GLY A 164 -5.57 -7.41 2.40
C GLY A 164 -7.07 -7.23 2.55
N MET A 165 -7.62 -7.84 3.59
CA MET A 165 -9.00 -7.70 4.06
C MET A 165 -9.00 -7.47 5.55
N GLY A 166 -9.94 -6.59 5.99
CA GLY A 166 -10.03 -6.24 7.40
C GLY A 166 -8.87 -5.38 7.87
N HIS A 167 -8.88 -5.08 9.13
CA HIS A 167 -7.85 -4.25 9.75
C HIS A 167 -7.75 -4.55 11.25
N TYR A 168 -6.63 -4.22 11.86
CA TYR A 168 -6.41 -4.39 13.28
C TYR A 168 -5.84 -3.11 13.89
N HIS A 169 -5.52 -3.12 15.16
CA HIS A 169 -5.26 -2.00 16.05
C HIS A 169 -6.53 -1.27 16.51
N GLY A 170 -6.43 -0.66 17.66
CA GLY A 170 -7.46 0.19 18.24
C GLY A 170 -8.83 -0.48 18.40
N ARG A 171 -9.85 0.36 18.36
CA ARG A 171 -11.26 -0.06 18.45
C ARG A 171 -11.70 -0.93 17.28
N GLU A 172 -11.24 -0.60 16.09
CA GLU A 172 -11.56 -1.31 14.85
C GLU A 172 -11.05 -2.74 14.89
N GLY A 173 -9.82 -2.94 15.35
CA GLY A 173 -9.25 -4.28 15.55
C GLY A 173 -10.02 -5.10 16.59
N PHE A 174 -10.50 -4.48 17.68
CA PHE A 174 -11.37 -5.15 18.61
C PHE A 174 -12.69 -5.59 17.98
N LEU A 175 -13.29 -4.73 17.15
CA LEU A 175 -14.54 -5.04 16.46
C LEU A 175 -14.37 -6.14 15.40
N GLU A 176 -13.25 -6.18 14.69
CA GLU A 176 -12.94 -7.20 13.68
C GLU A 176 -12.93 -8.62 14.29
N PHE A 177 -12.44 -8.76 15.52
CA PHE A 177 -12.43 -10.04 16.24
C PHE A 177 -13.64 -10.24 17.15
N SER A 178 -14.68 -9.38 17.03
CA SER A 178 -15.87 -9.40 17.88
C SER A 178 -17.10 -9.78 17.07
N HIS A 179 -17.95 -10.63 17.65
CA HIS A 179 -19.28 -10.88 17.10
C HIS A 179 -20.29 -9.89 17.68
N THR A 180 -20.79 -8.97 16.86
CA THR A 180 -21.87 -8.05 17.26
C THR A 180 -23.19 -8.79 17.24
N ARG A 181 -23.95 -8.72 18.36
CA ARG A 181 -25.26 -9.34 18.48
C ARG A 181 -26.34 -8.29 18.69
N THR A 182 -27.31 -8.26 17.79
CA THR A 182 -28.50 -7.42 17.94
C THR A 182 -29.43 -8.04 18.99
N VAL A 183 -29.86 -7.24 19.95
CA VAL A 183 -30.90 -7.59 20.93
C VAL A 183 -32.06 -6.66 20.70
N PHE A 184 -33.19 -7.20 20.23
CA PHE A 184 -34.45 -6.49 20.13
C PHE A 184 -35.35 -6.90 21.30
N LYS A 185 -35.76 -5.92 22.09
CA LYS A 185 -36.75 -6.12 23.13
C LYS A 185 -38.09 -5.52 22.65
N ALA A 186 -39.10 -6.38 22.44
CA ALA A 186 -40.39 -5.93 22.00
C ALA A 186 -40.99 -4.96 23.03
N PRO A 187 -41.58 -3.85 22.59
CA PRO A 187 -42.36 -2.98 23.46
C PRO A 187 -43.64 -3.67 23.92
N ALA A 188 -44.28 -3.14 24.97
CA ALA A 188 -45.54 -3.69 25.47
C ALA A 188 -46.69 -3.62 24.44
N TYR A 189 -46.66 -2.62 23.55
CA TYR A 189 -47.54 -2.46 22.42
C TYR A 189 -46.96 -3.14 21.18
N ASP A 190 -47.74 -4.00 20.53
CA ASP A 190 -47.36 -4.69 19.31
C ASP A 190 -48.05 -4.06 18.08
N PRO A 191 -47.35 -3.20 17.33
CA PRO A 191 -47.91 -2.50 16.17
C PRO A 191 -47.94 -3.36 14.89
N ARG A 192 -47.47 -4.60 14.91
CA ARG A 192 -47.32 -5.40 13.68
C ARG A 192 -48.63 -5.64 12.95
N ARG A 193 -49.72 -5.76 13.69
CA ARG A 193 -51.06 -5.93 13.09
C ARG A 193 -51.54 -4.65 12.41
N GLU A 194 -51.31 -3.52 13.06
CA GLU A 194 -51.62 -2.19 12.53
C GLU A 194 -50.78 -1.85 11.29
N TRP A 195 -49.52 -2.27 11.29
CA TRP A 195 -48.59 -2.12 10.16
C TRP A 195 -48.81 -3.15 9.05
N GLY A 196 -49.82 -4.01 9.14
CA GLY A 196 -50.08 -5.02 8.13
C GLY A 196 -49.03 -6.12 8.02
N LEU A 197 -48.19 -6.32 9.03
CA LEU A 197 -47.15 -7.33 9.03
C LEU A 197 -47.62 -8.71 9.52
N LEU A 198 -48.86 -8.82 9.99
CA LEU A 198 -49.46 -10.08 10.47
C LEU A 198 -50.74 -10.41 9.70
N PRO A 199 -51.01 -11.70 9.41
CA PRO A 199 -52.26 -12.12 8.81
C PRO A 199 -53.51 -11.85 9.73
N PRO A 200 -54.69 -11.71 9.15
CA PRO A 200 -54.98 -11.77 7.73
C PRO A 200 -54.47 -10.55 6.98
N TYR A 201 -53.81 -10.76 5.86
CA TYR A 201 -53.29 -9.68 5.01
C TYR A 201 -54.42 -9.01 4.27
N SER A 202 -54.35 -7.72 4.10
CA SER A 202 -55.33 -6.85 3.44
C SER A 202 -54.70 -6.02 2.33
N GLU A 203 -55.48 -5.29 1.58
CA GLU A 203 -54.99 -4.31 0.61
C GLU A 203 -54.08 -3.26 1.28
N HIS A 204 -54.35 -2.91 2.54
CA HIS A 204 -53.47 -2.05 3.34
C HIS A 204 -52.10 -2.69 3.57
N SER A 205 -52.05 -3.99 3.89
CA SER A 205 -50.78 -4.72 4.05
C SER A 205 -49.95 -4.72 2.77
N LEU A 206 -50.60 -4.91 1.61
CA LEU A 206 -49.96 -4.86 0.32
C LEU A 206 -49.38 -3.47 0.02
N ALA A 207 -50.17 -2.42 0.21
CA ALA A 207 -49.76 -1.04 -0.01
C ALA A 207 -48.57 -0.64 0.88
N MET A 208 -48.54 -1.08 2.15
CA MET A 208 -47.42 -0.85 3.06
C MET A 208 -46.15 -1.56 2.61
N MET A 209 -46.23 -2.77 2.08
CA MET A 209 -45.09 -3.52 1.54
C MET A 209 -44.57 -2.89 0.24
N GLU A 210 -45.48 -2.51 -0.66
CA GLU A 210 -45.14 -1.83 -1.91
C GLU A 210 -44.43 -0.51 -1.66
N ALA A 211 -44.86 0.27 -0.67
CA ALA A 211 -44.21 1.54 -0.30
C ALA A 211 -42.78 1.38 0.22
N GLN A 212 -42.41 0.19 0.72
CA GLN A 212 -41.03 -0.10 1.19
C GLN A 212 -40.09 -0.56 0.09
N VAL A 213 -40.59 -1.05 -1.03
CA VAL A 213 -39.78 -1.57 -2.16
C VAL A 213 -39.76 -0.63 -3.36
N THR A 214 -40.58 0.41 -3.36
CA THR A 214 -40.58 1.44 -4.41
C THR A 214 -39.58 2.52 -4.03
N PRO A 215 -38.50 2.77 -4.84
CA PRO A 215 -37.50 3.78 -4.53
C PRO A 215 -38.02 5.20 -4.53
#